data_54d41d5bf2a71983fec947ebe19a482b
#
_entry.id   54d41d5bf2a71983fec947ebe19a482b
#
_cell.length_a   1.000
_cell.length_b   1.000
_cell.length_c   1.000
_cell.angle_alpha   90.00
_cell.angle_beta   90.00
_cell.angle_gamma   90.00
#
_symmetry.space_group_name_H-M   'P 1'
#
loop_
_entity.id
_entity.type
_entity.pdbx_description
1 polymer ?
#
loop_
_entity_poly.entity_id
_entity_poly.type
_entity_poly.pdbx_seq_one_letter_code
_entity_poly.pdbx_strand_id
1 'polypeptide(L)'
;MTSTPSPLASGPSAAPVPVVVAGALGRMGAEVVKAVRDAADCTLVGAIDTTPGKEGTDVGLELGLGELEVAITADFEGTLCQASQAVRNAGPGGGAVLVDFTHPSVVYEHARGAIAYGVHPVIGTTGLSPEQLADLAEFAAKASVGGAVIPNFSVGMVLLQQAAAAAARFYDYAELTELHHNRKADAPSGTCIKTAELIEELGKAFNPAQVEEHETLAGCRGGRRESGLRLHSIRLPGLVAHQEVMFGGPGETYTLRHDTIDRSAYMPGVLHTVRRVRQLEGLVYGLERLL
;
A
#
# COMPACT_ATOMS: atom_id res chain seq x y z
N MET A 1 -35.40 26.74 16.07
CA MET A 1 -35.66 26.11 14.77
C MET A 1 -34.29 25.88 14.07
N THR A 2 -33.73 24.71 14.26
CA THR A 2 -32.42 24.32 13.68
C THR A 2 -32.66 23.64 12.33
N SER A 3 -32.31 24.32 11.25
CA SER A 3 -32.42 23.81 9.91
C SER A 3 -31.33 22.72 9.72
N THR A 4 -31.77 21.50 9.49
CA THR A 4 -30.93 20.37 9.07
C THR A 4 -30.39 20.71 7.66
N PRO A 5 -29.06 20.60 7.41
CA PRO A 5 -28.54 20.80 6.06
C PRO A 5 -29.05 19.68 5.16
N SER A 6 -29.61 20.08 4.03
CA SER A 6 -30.04 19.21 2.94
C SER A 6 -28.84 18.41 2.41
N PRO A 7 -28.98 17.11 2.07
CA PRO A 7 -27.88 16.36 1.46
C PRO A 7 -27.51 17.01 0.13
N LEU A 8 -26.21 17.26 -0.06
CA LEU A 8 -25.64 17.75 -1.30
C LEU A 8 -26.10 16.84 -2.44
N ALA A 9 -26.78 17.42 -3.42
CA ALA A 9 -27.19 16.73 -4.64
C ALA A 9 -25.95 16.09 -5.30
N SER A 10 -26.00 14.77 -5.47
CA SER A 10 -25.01 14.04 -6.27
C SER A 10 -25.03 14.61 -7.69
N GLY A 11 -23.95 15.28 -8.09
CA GLY A 11 -23.68 15.62 -9.49
C GLY A 11 -23.72 14.35 -10.38
N PRO A 12 -23.75 14.49 -11.71
CA PRO A 12 -23.79 13.35 -12.61
C PRO A 12 -22.69 12.36 -12.24
N SER A 13 -23.07 11.09 -11.99
CA SER A 13 -22.15 10.01 -11.65
C SER A 13 -21.08 9.93 -12.73
N ALA A 14 -19.85 10.28 -12.38
CA ALA A 14 -18.71 10.04 -13.26
C ALA A 14 -18.67 8.55 -13.61
N ALA A 15 -18.31 8.21 -14.86
CA ALA A 15 -18.16 6.82 -15.27
C ALA A 15 -17.20 6.08 -14.32
N PRO A 16 -17.48 4.81 -13.97
CA PRO A 16 -16.62 4.03 -13.09
C PRO A 16 -15.18 3.98 -13.61
N VAL A 17 -14.21 3.94 -12.69
CA VAL A 17 -12.78 3.83 -13.02
C VAL A 17 -12.49 2.45 -13.58
N PRO A 18 -12.01 2.32 -14.83
CA PRO A 18 -11.63 1.03 -15.37
C PRO A 18 -10.31 0.56 -14.72
N VAL A 19 -10.33 -0.63 -14.15
CA VAL A 19 -9.19 -1.21 -13.42
C VAL A 19 -8.75 -2.51 -14.07
N VAL A 20 -7.46 -2.62 -14.35
CA VAL A 20 -6.77 -3.84 -14.72
C VAL A 20 -6.01 -4.34 -13.49
N VAL A 21 -6.11 -5.62 -13.19
CA VAL A 21 -5.36 -6.23 -12.07
C VAL A 21 -4.33 -7.20 -12.63
N ALA A 22 -3.05 -6.94 -12.35
CA ALA A 22 -1.95 -7.85 -12.66
C ALA A 22 -1.55 -8.65 -11.41
N GLY A 23 -1.37 -9.97 -11.58
CA GLY A 23 -1.27 -10.94 -10.50
C GLY A 23 -2.64 -11.26 -9.89
N ALA A 24 -3.70 -11.30 -10.73
CA ALA A 24 -5.10 -11.37 -10.32
C ALA A 24 -5.45 -12.60 -9.47
N LEU A 25 -4.78 -13.73 -9.68
CA LEU A 25 -4.97 -14.96 -8.90
C LEU A 25 -4.04 -15.06 -7.68
N GLY A 26 -3.12 -14.11 -7.53
CA GLY A 26 -2.27 -14.01 -6.35
C GLY A 26 -3.06 -13.60 -5.09
N ARG A 27 -2.46 -13.82 -3.91
CA ARG A 27 -3.11 -13.53 -2.60
C ARG A 27 -3.59 -12.09 -2.45
N MET A 28 -2.85 -11.12 -2.97
CA MET A 28 -3.24 -9.70 -2.94
C MET A 28 -4.13 -9.34 -4.14
N GLY A 29 -3.79 -9.84 -5.34
CA GLY A 29 -4.57 -9.57 -6.55
C GLY A 29 -6.02 -10.05 -6.42
N ALA A 30 -6.25 -11.21 -5.83
CA ALA A 30 -7.60 -11.72 -5.55
C ALA A 30 -8.42 -10.78 -4.66
N GLU A 31 -7.80 -10.21 -3.60
CA GLU A 31 -8.47 -9.21 -2.76
C GLU A 31 -8.74 -7.90 -3.54
N VAL A 32 -7.82 -7.49 -4.43
CA VAL A 32 -8.05 -6.33 -5.30
C VAL A 32 -9.22 -6.56 -6.25
N VAL A 33 -9.28 -7.72 -6.93
CA VAL A 33 -10.40 -8.08 -7.81
C VAL A 33 -11.73 -8.00 -7.06
N LYS A 34 -11.79 -8.58 -5.85
CA LYS A 34 -12.96 -8.54 -4.98
C LYS A 34 -13.33 -7.10 -4.58
N ALA A 35 -12.36 -6.30 -4.17
CA ALA A 35 -12.58 -4.92 -3.76
C ALA A 35 -13.05 -4.03 -4.94
N VAL A 36 -12.49 -4.23 -6.13
CA VAL A 36 -12.90 -3.51 -7.35
C VAL A 36 -14.32 -3.88 -7.75
N ARG A 37 -14.70 -5.18 -7.71
CA ARG A 37 -16.07 -5.65 -7.95
C ARG A 37 -17.08 -4.98 -7.01
N ASP A 38 -16.73 -4.86 -5.72
CA ASP A 38 -17.63 -4.35 -4.68
C ASP A 38 -17.71 -2.82 -4.66
N ALA A 39 -16.79 -2.12 -5.35
CA ALA A 39 -16.75 -0.67 -5.42
C ALA A 39 -17.61 -0.12 -6.55
N ALA A 40 -18.70 0.60 -6.24
CA ALA A 40 -19.64 1.13 -7.22
C ALA A 40 -19.03 2.13 -8.23
N ASP A 41 -17.87 2.70 -7.92
CA ASP A 41 -17.16 3.69 -8.72
C ASP A 41 -15.93 3.11 -9.46
N CYS A 42 -15.77 1.77 -9.45
CA CYS A 42 -14.73 1.05 -10.18
C CYS A 42 -15.34 -0.05 -11.04
N THR A 43 -14.66 -0.41 -12.14
CA THR A 43 -15.05 -1.54 -13.00
C THR A 43 -13.81 -2.35 -13.35
N LEU A 44 -13.84 -3.67 -13.11
CA LEU A 44 -12.78 -4.56 -13.56
C LEU A 44 -12.87 -4.72 -15.07
N VAL A 45 -11.81 -4.39 -15.80
CA VAL A 45 -11.74 -4.48 -17.27
C VAL A 45 -10.62 -5.38 -17.77
N GLY A 46 -9.81 -5.92 -16.89
CA GLY A 46 -8.74 -6.88 -17.24
C GLY A 46 -8.19 -7.59 -16.02
N ALA A 47 -7.85 -8.86 -16.20
CA ALA A 47 -7.25 -9.73 -15.19
C ALA A 47 -6.03 -10.44 -15.79
N ILE A 48 -4.84 -10.00 -15.39
CA ILE A 48 -3.58 -10.54 -15.91
C ILE A 48 -3.01 -11.50 -14.88
N ASP A 49 -2.78 -12.74 -15.31
CA ASP A 49 -2.12 -13.75 -14.49
C ASP A 49 -1.49 -14.83 -15.37
N THR A 50 -0.39 -15.43 -14.89
CA THR A 50 0.35 -16.46 -15.62
C THR A 50 0.18 -17.87 -15.01
N THR A 51 -0.82 -18.06 -14.14
CA THR A 51 -1.11 -19.35 -13.52
C THR A 51 -1.47 -20.39 -14.60
N PRO A 52 -0.72 -21.52 -14.70
CA PRO A 52 -0.95 -22.50 -15.73
C PRO A 52 -2.39 -23.06 -15.73
N GLY A 53 -2.98 -23.15 -16.93
CA GLY A 53 -4.31 -23.71 -17.14
C GLY A 53 -5.47 -22.77 -16.76
N LYS A 54 -5.18 -21.46 -16.54
CA LYS A 54 -6.21 -20.46 -16.22
C LYS A 54 -6.46 -19.46 -17.35
N GLU A 55 -5.66 -19.48 -18.39
CA GLU A 55 -5.85 -18.64 -19.58
C GLU A 55 -7.25 -18.80 -20.16
N GLY A 56 -7.95 -17.69 -20.38
CA GLY A 56 -9.29 -17.64 -20.95
C GLY A 56 -10.44 -17.99 -19.98
N THR A 57 -10.15 -18.41 -18.73
CA THR A 57 -11.20 -18.63 -17.72
C THR A 57 -11.65 -17.30 -17.08
N ASP A 58 -12.89 -17.20 -16.63
CA ASP A 58 -13.40 -16.01 -15.95
C ASP A 58 -12.77 -15.86 -14.56
N VAL A 59 -12.21 -14.69 -14.27
CA VAL A 59 -11.52 -14.42 -13.01
C VAL A 59 -12.45 -14.51 -11.80
N GLY A 60 -13.70 -14.11 -11.95
CA GLY A 60 -14.69 -14.18 -10.88
C GLY A 60 -15.04 -15.61 -10.52
N LEU A 61 -15.22 -16.48 -11.51
CA LEU A 61 -15.47 -17.92 -11.28
C LEU A 61 -14.27 -18.59 -10.61
N GLU A 62 -13.04 -18.26 -11.04
CA GLU A 62 -11.81 -18.79 -10.43
C GLU A 62 -11.62 -18.37 -8.96
N LEU A 63 -12.10 -17.18 -8.60
CA LEU A 63 -12.02 -16.66 -7.24
C LEU A 63 -13.28 -16.95 -6.40
N GLY A 64 -14.27 -17.67 -6.94
CA GLY A 64 -15.52 -17.98 -6.25
C GLY A 64 -16.43 -16.76 -6.01
N LEU A 65 -16.33 -15.75 -6.87
CA LEU A 65 -17.06 -14.48 -6.77
C LEU A 65 -18.31 -14.40 -7.66
N GLY A 66 -18.60 -15.47 -8.42
CA GLY A 66 -19.54 -15.46 -9.54
C GLY A 66 -18.87 -14.96 -10.82
N GLU A 67 -19.57 -15.07 -11.94
CA GLU A 67 -19.07 -14.61 -13.24
C GLU A 67 -18.92 -13.09 -13.28
N LEU A 68 -17.76 -12.59 -13.74
CA LEU A 68 -17.45 -11.17 -13.88
C LEU A 68 -17.28 -10.74 -15.33
N GLU A 69 -17.39 -11.67 -16.29
CA GLU A 69 -17.18 -11.47 -17.73
C GLU A 69 -15.78 -10.91 -18.07
N VAL A 70 -14.79 -11.20 -17.25
CA VAL A 70 -13.38 -10.82 -17.41
C VAL A 70 -12.52 -12.06 -17.47
N ALA A 71 -12.02 -12.37 -18.67
CA ALA A 71 -11.12 -13.50 -18.86
C ALA A 71 -9.73 -13.22 -18.30
N ILE A 72 -9.14 -14.24 -17.67
CA ILE A 72 -7.72 -14.21 -17.26
C ILE A 72 -6.85 -14.37 -18.50
N THR A 73 -5.81 -13.55 -18.62
CA THR A 73 -4.85 -13.64 -19.71
C THR A 73 -3.43 -13.32 -19.28
N ALA A 74 -2.47 -13.93 -19.96
CA ALA A 74 -1.06 -13.57 -19.85
C ALA A 74 -0.65 -12.42 -20.81
N ASP A 75 -1.55 -12.01 -21.73
CA ASP A 75 -1.31 -10.91 -22.67
C ASP A 75 -1.40 -9.54 -21.97
N PHE A 76 -0.29 -9.11 -21.41
CA PHE A 76 -0.18 -7.84 -20.70
C PHE A 76 -0.42 -6.64 -21.63
N GLU A 77 0.26 -6.60 -22.77
CA GLU A 77 0.20 -5.46 -23.69
C GLU A 77 -1.18 -5.32 -24.35
N GLY A 78 -1.78 -6.44 -24.79
CA GLY A 78 -3.11 -6.46 -25.37
C GLY A 78 -4.16 -5.97 -24.37
N THR A 79 -4.06 -6.37 -23.11
CA THR A 79 -4.97 -5.91 -22.04
C THR A 79 -4.85 -4.41 -21.79
N LEU A 80 -3.62 -3.88 -21.70
CA LEU A 80 -3.41 -2.44 -21.53
C LEU A 80 -3.89 -1.63 -22.72
N CYS A 81 -3.66 -2.13 -23.93
CA CYS A 81 -4.15 -1.50 -25.16
C CYS A 81 -5.69 -1.40 -25.16
N GLN A 82 -6.39 -2.47 -24.82
CA GLN A 82 -7.86 -2.48 -24.72
C GLN A 82 -8.37 -1.51 -23.64
N ALA A 83 -7.76 -1.53 -22.44
CA ALA A 83 -8.12 -0.63 -21.35
C ALA A 83 -7.89 0.84 -21.70
N SER A 84 -6.79 1.17 -22.38
CA SER A 84 -6.48 2.51 -22.88
C SER A 84 -7.48 2.97 -23.93
N GLN A 85 -7.87 2.10 -24.86
CA GLN A 85 -8.86 2.43 -25.91
C GLN A 85 -10.24 2.71 -25.32
N ALA A 86 -10.66 1.94 -24.33
CA ALA A 86 -11.96 2.10 -23.66
C ALA A 86 -12.17 3.50 -23.05
N VAL A 87 -11.07 4.18 -22.67
CA VAL A 87 -11.11 5.52 -22.04
C VAL A 87 -10.58 6.64 -22.92
N ARG A 88 -10.29 6.38 -24.18
CA ARG A 88 -9.66 7.35 -25.10
C ARG A 88 -10.41 8.70 -25.21
N ASN A 89 -11.69 8.72 -24.94
CA ASN A 89 -12.54 9.90 -24.95
C ASN A 89 -12.85 10.45 -23.54
N ALA A 90 -12.25 9.87 -22.49
CA ALA A 90 -12.36 10.40 -21.14
C ALA A 90 -11.53 11.69 -21.04
N GLY A 91 -12.14 12.78 -20.61
CA GLY A 91 -11.49 14.07 -20.46
C GLY A 91 -10.37 14.06 -19.41
N PRO A 92 -9.81 15.23 -19.05
CA PRO A 92 -8.76 15.34 -18.03
C PRO A 92 -9.14 14.61 -16.73
N GLY A 93 -8.22 13.81 -16.18
CA GLY A 93 -8.48 12.92 -15.03
C GLY A 93 -9.20 11.61 -15.41
N GLY A 94 -9.43 11.36 -16.72
CA GLY A 94 -9.80 10.07 -17.27
C GLY A 94 -8.60 9.14 -17.37
N GLY A 95 -8.83 7.88 -17.71
CA GLY A 95 -7.80 6.86 -17.90
C GLY A 95 -8.11 5.59 -17.13
N ALA A 96 -7.57 4.47 -17.62
CA ALA A 96 -7.61 3.21 -16.91
C ALA A 96 -6.48 3.15 -15.87
N VAL A 97 -6.64 2.30 -14.88
CA VAL A 97 -5.65 2.09 -13.80
C VAL A 97 -5.19 0.64 -13.84
N LEU A 98 -3.88 0.43 -13.84
CA LEU A 98 -3.28 -0.88 -13.59
C LEU A 98 -2.95 -1.00 -12.11
N VAL A 99 -3.48 -2.02 -11.43
CA VAL A 99 -3.06 -2.39 -10.08
C VAL A 99 -2.17 -3.63 -10.17
N ASP A 100 -0.90 -3.49 -9.79
CA ASP A 100 0.10 -4.56 -9.91
C ASP A 100 0.48 -5.14 -8.54
N PHE A 101 0.23 -6.45 -8.39
CA PHE A 101 0.70 -7.29 -7.28
C PHE A 101 1.35 -8.57 -7.83
N THR A 102 2.29 -8.42 -8.75
CA THR A 102 2.99 -9.52 -9.42
C THR A 102 4.29 -9.91 -8.70
N HIS A 103 5.42 -9.80 -9.39
CA HIS A 103 6.73 -10.22 -8.88
C HIS A 103 7.79 -9.13 -9.17
N PRO A 104 8.83 -8.98 -8.32
CA PRO A 104 9.91 -8.01 -8.51
C PRO A 104 10.62 -8.07 -9.87
N SER A 105 10.67 -9.27 -10.49
CA SER A 105 11.35 -9.46 -11.78
C SER A 105 10.62 -8.85 -12.98
N VAL A 106 9.32 -8.52 -12.86
CA VAL A 106 8.51 -8.03 -13.99
C VAL A 106 7.89 -6.65 -13.72
N VAL A 107 7.81 -6.23 -12.45
CA VAL A 107 7.09 -5.03 -12.04
C VAL A 107 7.59 -3.74 -12.71
N TYR A 108 8.90 -3.64 -12.97
CA TYR A 108 9.46 -2.49 -13.67
C TYR A 108 8.91 -2.36 -15.09
N GLU A 109 8.94 -3.46 -15.85
CA GLU A 109 8.41 -3.50 -17.22
C GLU A 109 6.91 -3.28 -17.25
N HIS A 110 6.17 -3.81 -16.27
CA HIS A 110 4.74 -3.57 -16.13
C HIS A 110 4.42 -2.10 -15.87
N ALA A 111 5.11 -1.46 -14.95
CA ALA A 111 4.92 -0.04 -14.66
C ALA A 111 5.24 0.83 -15.88
N ARG A 112 6.36 0.52 -16.56
CA ARG A 112 6.80 1.22 -17.77
C ARG A 112 5.82 1.04 -18.93
N GLY A 113 5.35 -0.21 -19.15
CA GLY A 113 4.32 -0.52 -20.14
C GLY A 113 3.00 0.21 -19.87
N ALA A 114 2.53 0.23 -18.63
CA ALA A 114 1.32 0.97 -18.27
C ALA A 114 1.44 2.45 -18.64
N ILE A 115 2.53 3.12 -18.28
CA ILE A 115 2.78 4.52 -18.63
C ILE A 115 2.80 4.70 -20.15
N ALA A 116 3.44 3.80 -20.91
CA ALA A 116 3.51 3.87 -22.37
C ALA A 116 2.14 3.78 -23.06
N TYR A 117 1.22 3.00 -22.50
CA TYR A 117 -0.17 2.89 -22.97
C TYR A 117 -1.10 3.97 -22.42
N GLY A 118 -0.63 4.91 -21.60
CA GLY A 118 -1.45 5.93 -20.95
C GLY A 118 -2.36 5.38 -19.84
N VAL A 119 -1.99 4.22 -19.28
CA VAL A 119 -2.66 3.58 -18.15
C VAL A 119 -1.91 3.96 -16.87
N HIS A 120 -2.64 4.37 -15.83
CA HIS A 120 -2.07 4.84 -14.58
C HIS A 120 -1.60 3.68 -13.69
N PRO A 121 -0.29 3.47 -13.46
CA PRO A 121 0.19 2.37 -12.63
C PRO A 121 0.00 2.64 -11.13
N VAL A 122 -0.57 1.68 -10.42
CA VAL A 122 -0.64 1.57 -8.96
C VAL A 122 0.11 0.29 -8.57
N ILE A 123 1.34 0.45 -8.11
CA ILE A 123 2.28 -0.64 -7.91
C ILE A 123 2.35 -1.01 -6.43
N GLY A 124 1.92 -2.23 -6.10
CA GLY A 124 2.04 -2.84 -4.77
C GLY A 124 3.19 -3.85 -4.69
N THR A 125 3.72 -4.27 -5.82
CA THR A 125 4.88 -5.16 -5.88
C THR A 125 6.13 -4.40 -5.43
N THR A 126 6.88 -4.98 -4.49
CA THR A 126 8.14 -4.42 -3.99
C THR A 126 9.33 -4.85 -4.88
N GLY A 127 10.50 -4.23 -4.67
CA GLY A 127 11.75 -4.64 -5.32
C GLY A 127 12.21 -3.75 -6.47
N LEU A 128 11.53 -2.63 -6.74
CA LEU A 128 12.06 -1.59 -7.63
C LEU A 128 13.31 -0.94 -7.02
N SER A 129 14.38 -0.82 -7.81
CA SER A 129 15.58 -0.12 -7.38
C SER A 129 15.38 1.41 -7.41
N PRO A 130 16.24 2.18 -6.70
CA PRO A 130 16.21 3.65 -6.77
C PRO A 130 16.33 4.18 -8.20
N GLU A 131 17.16 3.55 -9.03
CA GLU A 131 17.37 3.91 -10.43
C GLU A 131 16.11 3.65 -11.27
N GLN A 132 15.44 2.51 -11.06
CA GLN A 132 14.18 2.19 -11.70
C GLN A 132 13.06 3.16 -11.29
N LEU A 133 13.00 3.52 -10.01
CA LEU A 133 12.03 4.52 -9.52
C LEU A 133 12.27 5.89 -10.16
N ALA A 134 13.53 6.31 -10.32
CA ALA A 134 13.87 7.57 -10.96
C ALA A 134 13.50 7.57 -12.46
N ASP A 135 13.79 6.48 -13.19
CA ASP A 135 13.41 6.33 -14.61
C ASP A 135 11.88 6.37 -14.77
N LEU A 136 11.14 5.62 -13.95
CA LEU A 136 9.68 5.61 -14.00
C LEU A 136 9.10 7.01 -13.68
N ALA A 137 9.68 7.74 -12.73
CA ALA A 137 9.23 9.09 -12.40
C ALA A 137 9.45 10.07 -13.56
N GLU A 138 10.62 10.00 -14.21
CA GLU A 138 10.91 10.82 -15.40
C GLU A 138 9.99 10.47 -16.56
N PHE A 139 9.77 9.17 -16.80
CA PHE A 139 8.91 8.69 -17.89
C PHE A 139 7.44 9.08 -17.65
N ALA A 140 6.92 8.90 -16.44
CA ALA A 140 5.56 9.28 -16.06
C ALA A 140 5.32 10.78 -16.26
N ALA A 141 6.28 11.62 -15.84
CA ALA A 141 6.21 13.07 -16.01
C ALA A 141 6.19 13.47 -17.50
N LYS A 142 7.06 12.87 -18.34
CA LYS A 142 7.09 13.11 -19.79
C LYS A 142 5.81 12.68 -20.50
N ALA A 143 5.21 11.58 -20.05
CA ALA A 143 3.98 11.03 -20.61
C ALA A 143 2.72 11.74 -20.07
N SER A 144 2.84 12.61 -19.07
CA SER A 144 1.71 13.20 -18.33
C SER A 144 0.77 12.13 -17.75
N VAL A 145 1.32 11.01 -17.29
CA VAL A 145 0.60 9.90 -16.66
C VAL A 145 0.91 9.89 -15.18
N GLY A 146 -0.12 10.01 -14.35
CA GLY A 146 0.03 9.83 -12.91
C GLY A 146 0.31 8.37 -12.56
N GLY A 147 1.20 8.12 -11.60
CA GLY A 147 1.53 6.78 -11.11
C GLY A 147 1.80 6.79 -9.62
N ALA A 148 1.66 5.62 -8.99
CA ALA A 148 1.91 5.45 -7.56
C ALA A 148 2.65 4.13 -7.27
N VAL A 149 3.74 4.19 -6.54
CA VAL A 149 4.43 3.01 -5.98
C VAL A 149 4.20 3.00 -4.48
N ILE A 150 3.45 2.03 -4.00
CA ILE A 150 2.95 1.98 -2.63
C ILE A 150 3.44 0.70 -1.94
N PRO A 151 4.53 0.76 -1.17
CA PRO A 151 5.06 -0.41 -0.47
C PRO A 151 4.11 -0.96 0.60
N ASN A 152 3.21 -0.12 1.11
CA ASN A 152 2.21 -0.51 2.11
C ASN A 152 0.91 0.27 1.92
N PHE A 153 -0.17 -0.43 1.59
CA PHE A 153 -1.51 0.14 1.40
C PHE A 153 -2.34 0.24 2.69
N SER A 154 -1.77 -0.06 3.85
CA SER A 154 -2.49 0.05 5.12
C SER A 154 -2.63 1.51 5.53
N VAL A 155 -3.84 2.08 5.39
CA VAL A 155 -4.17 3.43 5.85
C VAL A 155 -3.91 3.56 7.35
N GLY A 156 -4.34 2.57 8.15
CA GLY A 156 -4.12 2.60 9.60
C GLY A 156 -2.64 2.61 9.99
N MET A 157 -1.78 1.91 9.24
CA MET A 157 -0.33 1.94 9.47
C MET A 157 0.27 3.30 9.12
N VAL A 158 -0.14 3.93 8.03
CA VAL A 158 0.32 5.28 7.68
C VAL A 158 -0.09 6.29 8.74
N LEU A 159 -1.35 6.22 9.22
CA LEU A 159 -1.83 7.09 10.31
C LEU A 159 -1.05 6.85 11.61
N LEU A 160 -0.73 5.60 11.95
CA LEU A 160 0.11 5.28 13.10
C LEU A 160 1.50 5.93 12.94
N GLN A 161 2.12 5.80 11.78
CA GLN A 161 3.44 6.36 11.49
C GLN A 161 3.45 7.89 11.62
N GLN A 162 2.46 8.56 11.04
CA GLN A 162 2.32 10.01 11.15
C GLN A 162 2.10 10.47 12.61
N ALA A 163 1.22 9.77 13.34
CA ALA A 163 0.97 10.05 14.75
C ALA A 163 2.21 9.79 15.63
N ALA A 164 2.97 8.73 15.35
CA ALA A 164 4.21 8.42 16.05
C ALA A 164 5.29 9.49 15.81
N ALA A 165 5.48 9.93 14.56
CA ALA A 165 6.40 11.01 14.25
C ALA A 165 5.99 12.34 14.91
N ALA A 166 4.69 12.64 15.00
CA ALA A 166 4.20 13.81 15.69
C ALA A 166 4.43 13.71 17.22
N ALA A 167 4.10 12.57 17.84
CA ALA A 167 4.27 12.33 19.27
C ALA A 167 5.75 12.37 19.70
N ALA A 168 6.64 11.84 18.88
CA ALA A 168 8.07 11.78 19.16
C ALA A 168 8.73 13.15 19.44
N ARG A 169 8.08 14.24 19.04
CA ARG A 169 8.52 15.62 19.35
C ARG A 169 8.42 15.96 20.85
N PHE A 170 7.51 15.29 21.56
CA PHE A 170 7.14 15.62 22.93
C PHE A 170 7.64 14.58 23.96
N TYR A 171 8.06 13.39 23.50
CA TYR A 171 8.48 12.30 24.37
C TYR A 171 9.96 11.96 24.15
N ASP A 172 10.70 11.74 25.23
CA ASP A 172 12.10 11.34 25.18
C ASP A 172 12.30 9.83 25.28
N TYR A 173 11.25 9.09 25.63
CA TYR A 173 11.26 7.63 25.74
C TYR A 173 10.29 7.02 24.75
N ALA A 174 10.78 6.07 23.94
CA ALA A 174 9.96 5.35 22.97
C ALA A 174 10.51 3.96 22.70
N GLU A 175 9.62 2.98 22.64
CA GLU A 175 9.91 1.62 22.17
C GLU A 175 8.89 1.18 21.14
N LEU A 176 9.32 0.38 20.16
CA LEU A 176 8.47 -0.15 19.10
C LEU A 176 8.39 -1.67 19.20
N THR A 177 7.19 -2.22 19.08
CA THR A 177 6.96 -3.66 19.01
C THR A 177 6.23 -4.00 17.72
N GLU A 178 6.79 -4.95 16.93
CA GLU A 178 6.11 -5.48 15.76
C GLU A 178 5.84 -6.98 15.94
N LEU A 179 4.67 -7.41 15.49
CA LEU A 179 4.22 -8.78 15.69
C LEU A 179 3.74 -9.35 14.33
N HIS A 180 4.31 -10.48 13.92
CA HIS A 180 3.96 -11.14 12.67
C HIS A 180 3.80 -12.65 12.84
N HIS A 181 3.23 -13.26 11.81
CA HIS A 181 3.17 -14.71 11.73
C HIS A 181 4.58 -15.32 11.73
N ASN A 182 4.72 -16.54 12.25
CA ASN A 182 6.00 -17.26 12.42
C ASN A 182 6.71 -17.68 11.11
N ARG A 183 6.11 -17.39 9.93
CA ARG A 183 6.71 -17.61 8.61
C ARG A 183 7.39 -16.37 8.02
N LYS A 184 7.41 -15.25 8.76
CA LYS A 184 8.14 -14.04 8.37
C LYS A 184 9.60 -14.18 8.79
N ALA A 185 10.51 -14.18 7.79
CA ALA A 185 11.93 -14.44 8.00
C ALA A 185 12.71 -13.23 8.56
N ASP A 186 12.37 -12.05 8.06
CA ASP A 186 13.04 -10.81 8.48
C ASP A 186 12.53 -10.31 9.85
N ALA A 187 13.42 -9.78 10.66
CA ALA A 187 13.13 -9.10 11.93
C ALA A 187 14.23 -8.05 12.21
N PRO A 188 13.85 -6.80 12.53
CA PRO A 188 12.50 -6.24 12.50
C PRO A 188 11.91 -6.16 11.08
N SER A 189 10.57 -6.01 10.98
CA SER A 189 9.90 -5.83 9.70
C SER A 189 10.30 -4.50 9.04
N GLY A 190 10.32 -4.45 7.70
CA GLY A 190 10.61 -3.20 6.97
C GLY A 190 9.68 -2.04 7.37
N THR A 191 8.40 -2.32 7.69
CA THR A 191 7.46 -1.31 8.18
C THR A 191 7.85 -0.77 9.56
N CYS A 192 8.35 -1.62 10.46
CA CYS A 192 8.84 -1.19 11.77
C CYS A 192 10.11 -0.34 11.64
N ILE A 193 11.03 -0.74 10.76
CA ILE A 193 12.23 0.05 10.44
C ILE A 193 11.81 1.44 9.90
N LYS A 194 10.89 1.49 8.95
CA LYS A 194 10.39 2.76 8.40
C LYS A 194 9.77 3.65 9.47
N THR A 195 9.03 3.08 10.42
CA THR A 195 8.46 3.84 11.54
C THR A 195 9.56 4.42 12.43
N ALA A 196 10.60 3.64 12.74
CA ALA A 196 11.73 4.12 13.50
C ALA A 196 12.48 5.24 12.77
N GLU A 197 12.72 5.10 11.46
CA GLU A 197 13.36 6.12 10.63
C GLU A 197 12.57 7.44 10.64
N LEU A 198 11.24 7.40 10.52
CA LEU A 198 10.38 8.59 10.59
C LEU A 198 10.46 9.30 11.95
N ILE A 199 10.60 8.55 13.04
CA ILE A 199 10.83 9.11 14.38
C ILE A 199 12.25 9.73 14.46
N GLU A 200 13.24 9.06 13.88
CA GLU A 200 14.65 9.47 13.86
C GLU A 200 14.93 10.71 12.99
N GLU A 201 14.04 11.04 12.02
CA GLU A 201 14.12 12.28 11.24
C GLU A 201 14.12 13.56 12.11
N LEU A 202 13.65 13.45 13.36
CA LEU A 202 13.75 14.55 14.34
C LEU A 202 15.18 14.88 14.77
N GLY A 203 16.15 13.99 14.52
CA GLY A 203 17.56 14.20 14.88
C GLY A 203 17.84 14.24 16.39
N LYS A 204 16.94 13.68 17.23
CA LYS A 204 17.13 13.62 18.69
C LYS A 204 17.43 12.21 19.18
N ALA A 205 18.06 12.12 20.35
CA ALA A 205 18.26 10.86 21.04
C ALA A 205 17.02 10.48 21.86
N PHE A 206 16.76 9.17 21.95
CA PHE A 206 15.69 8.58 22.74
C PHE A 206 16.23 7.67 23.83
N ASN A 207 15.42 7.40 24.84
CA ASN A 207 15.70 6.48 25.94
C ASN A 207 17.02 6.80 26.67
N PRO A 208 17.20 8.03 27.17
CA PRO A 208 18.39 8.34 27.97
C PRO A 208 18.44 7.41 29.19
N ALA A 209 19.61 6.79 29.41
CA ALA A 209 19.79 5.84 30.50
C ALA A 209 19.62 6.55 31.86
N GLN A 210 18.72 6.00 32.70
CA GLN A 210 18.52 6.44 34.07
C GLN A 210 19.28 5.59 35.07
N VAL A 211 19.64 4.35 34.67
CA VAL A 211 20.37 3.36 35.45
C VAL A 211 21.35 2.62 34.54
N GLU A 212 22.33 1.97 35.08
CA GLU A 212 23.13 0.99 34.36
C GLU A 212 22.27 -0.27 34.10
N GLU A 213 21.90 -0.52 32.86
CA GLU A 213 21.10 -1.69 32.48
C GLU A 213 21.96 -2.96 32.52
N HIS A 214 21.44 -4.01 33.13
CA HIS A 214 22.01 -5.34 33.12
C HIS A 214 21.02 -6.37 32.57
N GLU A 215 21.31 -6.91 31.39
CA GLU A 215 20.47 -7.97 30.79
C GLU A 215 20.88 -9.32 31.41
N THR A 216 19.97 -9.95 32.14
CA THR A 216 20.19 -11.33 32.68
C THR A 216 20.04 -12.37 31.56
N LEU A 217 19.38 -12.01 30.47
CA LEU A 217 19.31 -12.77 29.24
C LEU A 217 19.60 -11.82 28.07
N ALA A 218 20.64 -12.07 27.32
CA ALA A 218 21.09 -11.22 26.23
C ALA A 218 19.97 -11.03 25.19
N GLY A 219 19.73 -9.77 24.78
CA GLY A 219 18.72 -9.37 23.80
C GLY A 219 17.30 -9.21 24.35
N CYS A 220 17.06 -9.38 25.67
CA CYS A 220 15.72 -9.23 26.24
C CYS A 220 15.20 -7.77 26.19
N ARG A 221 16.09 -6.78 26.02
CA ARG A 221 15.76 -5.36 25.83
C ARG A 221 15.55 -4.99 24.34
N GLY A 222 15.46 -5.97 23.46
CA GLY A 222 15.25 -5.74 22.01
C GLY A 222 16.48 -5.17 21.30
N GLY A 223 16.32 -4.92 19.99
CA GLY A 223 17.35 -4.30 19.16
C GLY A 223 17.44 -2.79 19.40
N ARG A 224 18.64 -2.27 19.71
CA ARG A 224 18.85 -0.84 19.91
C ARG A 224 19.35 -0.16 18.65
N ARG A 225 18.70 0.93 18.27
CA ARG A 225 19.12 1.84 17.20
C ARG A 225 20.15 2.85 17.73
N GLU A 226 20.88 3.51 16.82
CA GLU A 226 21.84 4.57 17.19
C GLU A 226 21.18 5.74 17.92
N SER A 227 19.95 6.08 17.55
CA SER A 227 19.11 7.08 18.21
C SER A 227 18.74 6.72 19.66
N GLY A 228 18.93 5.47 20.08
CA GLY A 228 18.48 4.94 21.36
C GLY A 228 17.10 4.27 21.33
N LEU A 229 16.34 4.37 20.22
CA LEU A 229 15.09 3.63 20.07
C LEU A 229 15.32 2.13 20.21
N ARG A 230 14.35 1.44 20.82
CA ARG A 230 14.37 -0.02 20.93
C ARG A 230 13.25 -0.63 20.12
N LEU A 231 13.58 -1.71 19.38
CA LEU A 231 12.67 -2.44 18.52
C LEU A 231 12.57 -3.88 19.00
N HIS A 232 11.34 -4.36 19.12
CA HIS A 232 11.00 -5.71 19.54
C HIS A 232 10.23 -6.42 18.43
N SER A 233 10.57 -7.68 18.16
CA SER A 233 9.94 -8.49 17.12
C SER A 233 9.35 -9.75 17.72
N ILE A 234 8.04 -9.97 17.52
CA ILE A 234 7.33 -11.16 17.96
C ILE A 234 6.91 -11.98 16.74
N ARG A 235 7.10 -13.30 16.78
CA ARG A 235 6.74 -14.26 15.73
C ARG A 235 5.92 -15.38 16.33
N LEU A 236 4.59 -15.41 16.04
CA LEU A 236 3.66 -16.43 16.53
C LEU A 236 2.67 -16.87 15.46
N PRO A 237 2.20 -18.14 15.48
CA PRO A 237 1.03 -18.54 14.74
C PRO A 237 -0.19 -17.71 15.17
N GLY A 238 -1.08 -17.42 14.21
CA GLY A 238 -2.30 -16.62 14.48
C GLY A 238 -2.13 -15.11 14.31
N LEU A 239 -0.90 -14.61 14.32
CA LEU A 239 -0.63 -13.21 13.99
C LEU A 239 -0.60 -13.01 12.46
N VAL A 240 -0.94 -11.81 12.01
CA VAL A 240 -0.82 -11.39 10.60
C VAL A 240 0.27 -10.31 10.48
N ALA A 241 -0.04 -9.07 10.80
CA ALA A 241 0.91 -7.95 10.83
C ALA A 241 0.41 -6.87 11.81
N HIS A 242 1.16 -6.63 12.85
CA HIS A 242 0.79 -5.70 13.92
C HIS A 242 1.98 -4.82 14.27
N GLN A 243 1.71 -3.60 14.70
CA GLN A 243 2.75 -2.71 15.22
C GLN A 243 2.20 -1.86 16.36
N GLU A 244 3.02 -1.70 17.38
CA GLU A 244 2.76 -0.81 18.51
C GLU A 244 3.96 0.12 18.71
N VAL A 245 3.69 1.39 18.96
CA VAL A 245 4.67 2.39 19.38
C VAL A 245 4.23 2.91 20.73
N MET A 246 5.06 2.73 21.74
CA MET A 246 4.80 3.18 23.10
C MET A 246 5.77 4.31 23.45
N PHE A 247 5.22 5.44 23.88
CA PHE A 247 5.96 6.57 24.42
C PHE A 247 5.75 6.66 25.93
N GLY A 248 6.81 7.03 26.64
CA GLY A 248 6.80 7.25 28.09
C GLY A 248 7.08 8.69 28.46
N GLY A 249 6.29 9.24 29.40
CA GLY A 249 6.45 10.58 29.97
C GLY A 249 6.20 10.58 31.48
N PRO A 250 6.46 11.69 32.18
CA PRO A 250 6.19 11.80 33.61
C PRO A 250 4.70 11.58 33.93
N GLY A 251 4.38 10.47 34.58
CA GLY A 251 3.03 10.14 35.01
C GLY A 251 2.11 9.56 33.94
N GLU A 252 2.61 9.31 32.72
CA GLU A 252 1.81 8.78 31.61
C GLU A 252 2.58 7.86 30.67
N THR A 253 1.83 7.07 29.91
CA THR A 253 2.28 6.42 28.67
C THR A 253 1.30 6.78 27.56
N TYR A 254 1.84 6.94 26.34
CA TYR A 254 1.03 7.12 25.14
C TYR A 254 1.32 5.99 24.16
N THR A 255 0.31 5.20 23.82
CA THR A 255 0.45 4.02 22.97
C THR A 255 -0.36 4.18 21.70
N LEU A 256 0.31 3.95 20.57
CA LEU A 256 -0.30 3.84 19.24
C LEU A 256 -0.20 2.39 18.80
N ARG A 257 -1.33 1.79 18.38
CA ARG A 257 -1.35 0.42 17.91
C ARG A 257 -2.19 0.26 16.66
N HIS A 258 -1.67 -0.53 15.72
CA HIS A 258 -2.37 -0.96 14.52
C HIS A 258 -2.27 -2.48 14.38
N ASP A 259 -3.40 -3.11 14.13
CA ASP A 259 -3.54 -4.56 13.96
C ASP A 259 -4.15 -4.86 12.58
N THR A 260 -3.36 -5.43 11.68
CA THR A 260 -3.87 -6.05 10.46
C THR A 260 -4.29 -7.48 10.78
N ILE A 261 -5.57 -7.78 10.66
CA ILE A 261 -6.15 -9.09 10.97
C ILE A 261 -6.30 -9.92 9.68
N ASP A 262 -6.61 -9.24 8.58
CA ASP A 262 -6.83 -9.84 7.27
C ASP A 262 -6.30 -8.94 6.15
N ARG A 263 -6.05 -9.50 4.94
CA ARG A 263 -5.53 -8.75 3.78
C ARG A 263 -6.52 -7.73 3.23
N SER A 264 -7.81 -7.89 3.47
CA SER A 264 -8.83 -6.90 3.11
C SER A 264 -8.57 -5.53 3.74
N ALA A 265 -7.82 -5.47 4.85
CA ALA A 265 -7.40 -4.22 5.49
C ALA A 265 -6.55 -3.30 4.58
N TYR A 266 -5.94 -3.83 3.52
CA TYR A 266 -5.19 -3.03 2.55
C TYR A 266 -6.08 -2.43 1.45
N MET A 267 -7.27 -2.97 1.23
CA MET A 267 -8.14 -2.60 0.11
C MET A 267 -8.65 -1.16 0.17
N PRO A 268 -8.96 -0.57 1.31
CA PRO A 268 -9.26 0.87 1.38
C PRO A 268 -8.14 1.75 0.82
N GLY A 269 -6.88 1.43 1.11
CA GLY A 269 -5.72 2.15 0.57
C GLY A 269 -5.52 1.91 -0.93
N VAL A 270 -5.74 0.68 -1.42
CA VAL A 270 -5.70 0.37 -2.85
C VAL A 270 -6.75 1.18 -3.60
N LEU A 271 -8.01 1.12 -3.18
CA LEU A 271 -9.11 1.86 -3.83
C LEU A 271 -8.92 3.38 -3.73
N HIS A 272 -8.41 3.87 -2.59
CA HIS A 272 -8.07 5.28 -2.47
C HIS A 272 -7.02 5.69 -3.52
N THR A 273 -5.95 4.90 -3.66
CA THR A 273 -4.90 5.14 -4.65
C THR A 273 -5.44 5.09 -6.08
N VAL A 274 -6.28 4.10 -6.42
CA VAL A 274 -6.95 3.96 -7.73
C VAL A 274 -7.73 5.23 -8.07
N ARG A 275 -8.45 5.82 -7.13
CA ARG A 275 -9.23 7.05 -7.33
C ARG A 275 -8.34 8.28 -7.52
N ARG A 276 -7.22 8.35 -6.79
CA ARG A 276 -6.34 9.53 -6.76
C ARG A 276 -5.29 9.55 -7.86
N VAL A 277 -4.78 8.38 -8.28
CA VAL A 277 -3.64 8.28 -9.22
C VAL A 277 -3.89 8.99 -10.55
N ARG A 278 -5.13 9.02 -11.02
CA ARG A 278 -5.55 9.67 -12.27
C ARG A 278 -5.48 11.20 -12.22
N GLN A 279 -5.34 11.79 -11.03
CA GLN A 279 -5.24 13.23 -10.81
C GLN A 279 -3.80 13.68 -10.55
N LEU A 280 -2.85 12.73 -10.54
CA LEU A 280 -1.45 13.01 -10.30
C LEU A 280 -0.74 13.41 -11.60
N GLU A 281 0.27 14.24 -11.45
CA GLU A 281 1.26 14.52 -12.49
C GLU A 281 2.57 13.82 -12.10
N GLY A 282 2.94 12.76 -12.83
CA GLY A 282 4.13 11.96 -12.54
C GLY A 282 3.92 10.88 -11.47
N LEU A 283 5.03 10.36 -10.92
CA LEU A 283 5.06 9.21 -10.02
C LEU A 283 5.18 9.66 -8.56
N VAL A 284 4.34 9.12 -7.68
CA VAL A 284 4.49 9.27 -6.23
C VAL A 284 4.93 7.96 -5.58
N TYR A 285 5.69 8.07 -4.48
CA TYR A 285 6.14 6.94 -3.67
C TYR A 285 5.60 7.07 -2.25
N GLY A 286 4.86 6.05 -1.79
CA GLY A 286 4.25 6.01 -0.47
C GLY A 286 2.80 6.49 -0.43
N LEU A 287 1.97 5.78 0.37
CA LEU A 287 0.54 6.09 0.53
C LEU A 287 0.33 7.42 1.27
N GLU A 288 1.25 7.79 2.13
CA GLU A 288 1.23 9.04 2.92
C GLU A 288 1.13 10.31 2.07
N ARG A 289 1.52 10.24 0.80
CA ARG A 289 1.42 11.36 -0.16
C ARG A 289 0.05 11.48 -0.80
N LEU A 290 -0.81 10.50 -0.60
CA LEU A 290 -2.15 10.44 -1.20
C LEU A 290 -3.26 10.65 -0.17
N LEU A 291 -2.97 10.51 1.12
CA LEU A 291 -3.88 10.76 2.23
C LEU A 291 -3.89 12.24 2.59
#